data_ac0e25f54b8acafe6ed1dca56672f080
#
_entry.id   ac0e25f54b8acafe6ed1dca56672f080
#
_cell.length_a   1.000
_cell.length_b   1.000
_cell.length_c   1.000
_cell.angle_alpha   90.00
_cell.angle_beta   90.00
_cell.angle_gamma   90.00
#
_symmetry.space_group_name_H-M   'P 1'
#
loop_
_entity.id
_entity.type
_entity.pdbx_description
1 polymer ?
#
loop_
_entity_poly.entity_id
_entity_poly.type
_entity_poly.pdbx_seq_one_letter_code
_entity_poly.pdbx_strand_id
1 'polypeptide(L)'
;MKKNHSLFNTCLLACAAAVCTTAAADGLEPLTDILNTPGSAGLGLTIRASTSPYQGGGTRYDLVPLYLYEGKRLFLHANRAGVKLLNDGDRSTGQRVDVFIEQRFEGFPAENLPASLVGMAPRDSGIDLGLAYRIRQPWGTLRAELLKGVGSASRGYEARLGYGYEWRSGPWSLRPDVSVSWRDAKLNNYYYGVQANEATATRAAYAPGAGTQAQLGVYGSYDVSERWRLLAGISSTVLGASVKNSPIVQKRVLPALYIGAAYDFGSHKRQWDEPSSPTYVKLLYGKATEDGCHLARIITARCLSTAKVNATHISGIQIGKPFIEKLNGWPLDFAGYVGLTHHDERGLQTNGFQVDLFMKAIYYGFPWSNSVKTRLGVGVGLSAAQRVPYTEVTSQNGKTTSRLLNYLDPTIDISVGDVLGVRSLKETFVGFGVSHRSGIFGASRLLGNVSGGSNYIYTYVESAF
;
A
#
# COMPACT_ATOMS: atom_id res chain seq x y z
N MET A 1 11.69 45.82 -17.34
CA MET A 1 10.92 44.62 -17.69
C MET A 1 10.23 44.08 -16.45
N LYS A 2 9.10 44.64 -16.07
CA LYS A 2 8.24 44.21 -14.96
C LYS A 2 6.81 44.38 -15.43
N LYS A 3 6.20 43.33 -16.03
CA LYS A 3 4.76 43.23 -16.29
C LYS A 3 4.46 41.90 -16.98
N ASN A 4 4.46 40.76 -16.29
CA ASN A 4 3.82 39.53 -16.80
C ASN A 4 3.47 38.49 -15.70
N HIS A 5 3.70 38.84 -14.41
CA HIS A 5 3.33 37.87 -13.32
C HIS A 5 1.86 37.95 -12.86
N SER A 6 1.13 39.00 -13.23
CA SER A 6 -0.24 39.21 -12.78
C SER A 6 -1.29 38.37 -13.54
N LEU A 7 -1.06 38.15 -14.83
CA LEU A 7 -2.01 37.38 -15.67
C LEU A 7 -1.95 35.86 -15.39
N PHE A 8 -0.78 35.34 -14.99
CA PHE A 8 -0.60 33.93 -14.72
C PHE A 8 -1.27 33.48 -13.41
N ASN A 9 -1.20 34.34 -12.37
CA ASN A 9 -1.86 34.05 -11.09
C ASN A 9 -3.39 34.10 -11.20
N THR A 10 -3.94 34.91 -12.08
CA THR A 10 -5.40 35.03 -12.26
C THR A 10 -5.97 33.83 -13.05
N CYS A 11 -5.24 33.27 -13.99
CA CYS A 11 -5.64 32.06 -14.70
C CYS A 11 -5.58 30.79 -13.83
N LEU A 12 -4.60 30.65 -12.92
CA LEU A 12 -4.54 29.49 -12.01
C LEU A 12 -5.66 29.48 -10.98
N LEU A 13 -6.05 30.63 -10.46
CA LEU A 13 -7.20 30.75 -9.54
C LEU A 13 -8.56 30.58 -10.25
N ALA A 14 -8.68 30.98 -11.51
CA ALA A 14 -9.91 30.80 -12.27
C ALA A 14 -10.14 29.33 -12.70
N CYS A 15 -9.08 28.58 -12.99
CA CYS A 15 -9.20 27.13 -13.26
C CYS A 15 -9.55 26.30 -12.00
N ALA A 16 -9.13 26.74 -10.82
CA ALA A 16 -9.46 26.05 -9.57
C ALA A 16 -10.92 26.24 -9.14
N ALA A 17 -11.59 27.32 -9.58
CA ALA A 17 -12.97 27.63 -9.18
C ALA A 17 -14.06 27.04 -10.09
N ALA A 18 -13.72 26.53 -11.29
CA ALA A 18 -14.68 26.06 -12.28
C ALA A 18 -14.91 24.54 -12.32
N VAL A 19 -14.24 23.74 -11.46
CA VAL A 19 -14.34 22.26 -11.46
C VAL A 19 -14.86 21.73 -10.12
N CYS A 20 -15.91 22.36 -9.60
CA CYS A 20 -16.68 21.81 -8.49
C CYS A 20 -17.89 21.05 -9.03
N THR A 21 -17.69 19.86 -9.60
CA THR A 21 -18.65 18.75 -9.55
C THR A 21 -18.04 17.50 -10.16
N THR A 22 -18.01 16.43 -9.37
CA THR A 22 -18.00 15.00 -9.69
C THR A 22 -16.66 14.31 -9.93
N ALA A 23 -16.42 13.20 -9.27
CA ALA A 23 -15.50 12.13 -9.64
C ALA A 23 -15.34 10.93 -8.76
N ALA A 24 -14.85 9.84 -9.11
CA ALA A 24 -14.01 8.86 -8.42
C ALA A 24 -13.49 7.77 -9.34
N ALA A 25 -12.33 7.27 -9.13
CA ALA A 25 -11.82 5.90 -9.19
C ALA A 25 -10.30 5.89 -9.09
N ASP A 26 -9.70 4.71 -8.90
CA ASP A 26 -8.30 4.43 -8.59
C ASP A 26 -7.26 5.29 -9.35
N GLY A 27 -6.79 6.36 -8.72
CA GLY A 27 -5.89 7.34 -9.32
C GLY A 27 -4.60 7.55 -8.54
N LEU A 28 -4.18 6.57 -7.71
CA LEU A 28 -2.95 6.70 -6.93
C LEU A 28 -1.68 6.57 -7.76
N GLU A 29 -1.71 5.76 -8.83
CA GLU A 29 -0.54 5.52 -9.68
C GLU A 29 0.03 6.81 -10.30
N PRO A 30 -0.77 7.71 -10.93
CA PRO A 30 -0.25 8.96 -11.46
C PRO A 30 0.31 9.89 -10.37
N LEU A 31 -0.25 9.84 -9.14
CA LEU A 31 0.24 10.61 -8.01
C LEU A 31 1.58 10.06 -7.51
N THR A 32 1.73 8.75 -7.39
CA THR A 32 2.98 8.13 -6.97
C THR A 32 4.07 8.22 -8.03
N ASP A 33 3.73 8.22 -9.32
CA ASP A 33 4.67 8.44 -10.41
C ASP A 33 5.39 9.80 -10.32
N ILE A 34 4.71 10.86 -9.86
CA ILE A 34 5.33 12.19 -9.65
C ILE A 34 6.36 12.15 -8.52
N LEU A 35 6.11 11.34 -7.50
CA LEU A 35 6.98 11.22 -6.33
C LEU A 35 8.25 10.42 -6.59
N ASN A 36 8.18 9.48 -7.53
CA ASN A 36 9.22 8.50 -7.71
C ASN A 36 10.44 9.06 -8.42
N THR A 37 11.52 9.19 -7.67
CA THR A 37 12.86 9.45 -8.21
C THR A 37 13.62 8.13 -8.23
N PRO A 38 14.26 7.73 -9.36
CA PRO A 38 15.07 6.52 -9.39
C PRO A 38 16.06 6.46 -8.23
N GLY A 39 16.06 5.33 -7.50
CA GLY A 39 16.90 5.14 -6.31
C GLY A 39 16.36 5.80 -5.03
N SER A 40 15.17 6.40 -5.05
CA SER A 40 14.57 7.02 -3.86
C SER A 40 13.73 6.03 -3.05
N ALA A 41 13.63 6.32 -1.77
CA ALA A 41 12.69 5.72 -0.85
C ALA A 41 12.00 6.83 -0.05
N GLY A 42 10.73 6.64 0.30
CA GLY A 42 9.97 7.65 1.01
C GLY A 42 8.80 7.06 1.79
N LEU A 43 8.33 7.85 2.72
CA LEU A 43 7.13 7.58 3.49
C LEU A 43 6.20 8.77 3.42
N GLY A 44 4.92 8.51 3.31
CA GLY A 44 3.94 9.58 3.27
C GLY A 44 2.55 9.11 3.67
N LEU A 45 1.64 10.05 3.61
CA LEU A 45 0.24 9.82 3.89
C LEU A 45 -0.59 10.69 2.97
N THR A 46 -1.65 10.11 2.39
CA THR A 46 -2.63 10.87 1.63
C THR A 46 -4.05 10.58 2.12
N ILE A 47 -4.86 11.62 2.16
CA ILE A 47 -6.30 11.53 2.35
C ILE A 47 -6.92 11.50 0.96
N ARG A 48 -7.74 10.51 0.71
CA ARG A 48 -8.53 10.38 -0.51
C ARG A 48 -9.99 10.57 -0.16
N ALA A 49 -10.65 11.50 -0.84
CA ALA A 49 -12.10 11.63 -0.84
C ALA A 49 -12.64 11.20 -2.20
N SER A 50 -13.53 10.23 -2.25
CA SER A 50 -14.03 9.68 -3.51
C SER A 50 -15.52 9.39 -3.48
N THR A 51 -16.23 9.62 -4.58
CA THR A 51 -17.65 9.32 -4.70
C THR A 51 -17.88 7.84 -4.96
N SER A 52 -18.75 7.21 -4.20
CA SER A 52 -19.17 5.83 -4.45
C SER A 52 -20.08 5.77 -5.69
N PRO A 53 -19.88 4.80 -6.60
CA PRO A 53 -20.83 4.57 -7.69
C PRO A 53 -22.18 4.07 -7.20
N TYR A 54 -22.21 3.41 -6.06
CA TYR A 54 -23.36 2.66 -5.57
C TYR A 54 -24.43 3.55 -5.00
N GLN A 55 -25.67 3.10 -5.15
CA GLN A 55 -26.85 3.75 -4.59
C GLN A 55 -26.72 3.91 -3.07
N GLY A 56 -26.89 5.13 -2.57
CA GLY A 56 -26.72 5.45 -1.15
C GLY A 56 -25.28 5.41 -0.62
N GLY A 57 -24.30 5.14 -1.45
CA GLY A 57 -22.90 4.97 -1.04
C GLY A 57 -22.14 6.27 -0.70
N GLY A 58 -22.70 7.44 -1.04
CA GLY A 58 -22.15 8.75 -0.66
C GLY A 58 -20.71 9.02 -1.07
N THR A 59 -20.03 9.87 -0.32
CA THR A 59 -18.60 10.12 -0.43
C THR A 59 -17.82 9.21 0.53
N ARG A 60 -16.76 8.64 0.05
CA ARG A 60 -15.84 7.78 0.82
C ARG A 60 -14.59 8.55 1.16
N TYR A 61 -14.12 8.42 2.39
CA TYR A 61 -12.86 8.99 2.85
C TYR A 61 -11.92 7.86 3.22
N ASP A 62 -10.70 7.91 2.67
CA ASP A 62 -9.67 6.91 2.90
C ASP A 62 -8.38 7.58 3.32
N LEU A 63 -7.74 7.05 4.35
CA LEU A 63 -6.38 7.35 4.70
C LEU A 63 -5.48 6.32 4.03
N VAL A 64 -4.64 6.76 3.10
CA VAL A 64 -3.77 5.88 2.32
C VAL A 64 -2.32 6.13 2.70
N PRO A 65 -1.65 5.16 3.34
CA PRO A 65 -0.22 5.24 3.58
C PRO A 65 0.53 5.16 2.24
N LEU A 66 1.51 6.03 2.06
CA LEU A 66 2.37 6.06 0.90
C LEU A 66 3.72 5.43 1.26
N TYR A 67 3.86 4.15 0.99
CA TYR A 67 5.14 3.45 1.01
C TYR A 67 5.75 3.60 -0.39
N LEU A 68 6.85 4.35 -0.49
CA LEU A 68 7.45 4.70 -1.77
C LEU A 68 8.86 4.13 -1.83
N TYR A 69 9.08 3.30 -2.83
CA TYR A 69 10.41 2.77 -3.14
C TYR A 69 10.56 2.61 -4.65
N GLU A 70 11.60 3.17 -5.22
CA GLU A 70 11.90 3.11 -6.65
C GLU A 70 13.32 2.60 -6.89
N GLY A 71 13.55 1.31 -6.66
CA GLY A 71 14.83 0.64 -6.90
C GLY A 71 15.09 0.33 -8.38
N LYS A 72 16.22 -0.27 -8.70
CA LYS A 72 16.53 -0.70 -10.07
C LYS A 72 15.57 -1.79 -10.57
N ARG A 73 15.29 -2.79 -9.75
CA ARG A 73 14.47 -3.96 -10.09
C ARG A 73 13.15 -4.01 -9.34
N LEU A 74 13.09 -3.50 -8.12
CA LEU A 74 11.90 -3.53 -7.28
C LEU A 74 11.29 -2.14 -7.15
N PHE A 75 9.98 -2.09 -7.01
CA PHE A 75 9.29 -0.85 -6.67
C PHE A 75 8.10 -1.10 -5.73
N LEU A 76 7.76 -0.08 -4.95
CA LEU A 76 6.60 -0.04 -4.07
C LEU A 76 5.97 1.35 -4.18
N HIS A 77 4.72 1.41 -4.61
CA HIS A 77 3.97 2.63 -4.85
C HIS A 77 2.60 2.54 -4.16
N ALA A 78 2.53 2.91 -2.88
CA ALA A 78 1.28 2.89 -2.11
C ALA A 78 0.55 1.52 -2.17
N ASN A 79 -0.38 1.36 -3.12
CA ASN A 79 -1.19 0.16 -3.31
C ASN A 79 -0.63 -0.82 -4.36
N ARG A 80 0.57 -0.55 -4.91
CA ARG A 80 1.18 -1.35 -5.98
C ARG A 80 2.62 -1.71 -5.62
N ALA A 81 2.99 -2.98 -5.77
CA ALA A 81 4.36 -3.45 -5.60
C ALA A 81 4.74 -4.38 -6.75
N GLY A 82 5.99 -4.31 -7.21
CA GLY A 82 6.36 -5.11 -8.37
C GLY A 82 7.86 -5.19 -8.67
N VAL A 83 8.12 -5.91 -9.75
CA VAL A 83 9.46 -6.16 -10.30
C VAL A 83 9.55 -5.58 -11.70
N LYS A 84 10.60 -4.82 -11.96
CA LYS A 84 10.96 -4.31 -13.28
C LYS A 84 11.71 -5.39 -14.03
N LEU A 85 11.10 -5.94 -15.07
CA LEU A 85 11.73 -6.93 -15.95
C LEU A 85 12.65 -6.25 -16.96
N LEU A 86 12.22 -5.08 -17.47
CA LEU A 86 12.98 -4.17 -18.29
C LEU A 86 12.89 -2.77 -17.69
N ASN A 87 13.99 -2.09 -17.58
CA ASN A 87 14.04 -0.70 -17.14
C ASN A 87 15.23 -0.03 -17.83
N ASP A 88 14.96 0.49 -19.03
CA ASP A 88 15.94 1.16 -19.88
C ASP A 88 15.58 2.64 -20.01
N GLY A 89 16.58 3.49 -19.86
CA GLY A 89 16.44 4.95 -19.92
C GLY A 89 16.45 5.64 -18.56
N ASP A 90 16.16 6.92 -18.62
CA ASP A 90 16.14 7.84 -17.48
C ASP A 90 14.73 8.38 -17.16
N ARG A 91 14.66 9.51 -16.43
CA ARG A 91 13.39 10.18 -16.14
C ARG A 91 12.69 10.78 -17.35
N SER A 92 13.44 11.12 -18.39
CA SER A 92 12.94 11.85 -19.57
C SER A 92 12.61 10.93 -20.72
N THR A 93 13.38 9.87 -20.90
CA THR A 93 13.21 8.89 -21.98
C THR A 93 13.47 7.48 -21.47
N GLY A 94 12.75 6.51 -22.00
CA GLY A 94 13.01 5.11 -21.70
C GLY A 94 11.81 4.21 -21.86
N GLN A 95 12.07 2.93 -21.68
CA GLN A 95 11.08 1.86 -21.71
C GLN A 95 11.16 1.07 -20.41
N ARG A 96 10.01 0.63 -19.93
CA ARG A 96 9.91 -0.17 -18.74
C ARG A 96 8.83 -1.26 -18.89
N VAL A 97 9.16 -2.46 -18.46
CA VAL A 97 8.23 -3.58 -18.33
C VAL A 97 8.20 -4.01 -16.88
N ASP A 98 7.02 -4.05 -16.28
CA ASP A 98 6.82 -4.44 -14.89
C ASP A 98 5.86 -5.61 -14.77
N VAL A 99 6.15 -6.52 -13.84
CA VAL A 99 5.16 -7.43 -13.25
C VAL A 99 4.88 -6.94 -11.83
N PHE A 100 3.61 -6.81 -11.47
CA PHE A 100 3.22 -6.22 -10.19
C PHE A 100 1.95 -6.83 -9.62
N ILE A 101 1.74 -6.60 -8.34
CA ILE A 101 0.47 -6.80 -7.65
C ILE A 101 -0.10 -5.43 -7.29
N GLU A 102 -1.43 -5.29 -7.40
CA GLU A 102 -2.15 -4.06 -7.09
C GLU A 102 -3.37 -4.34 -6.24
N GLN A 103 -3.59 -3.55 -5.20
CA GLN A 103 -4.83 -3.55 -4.43
C GLN A 103 -5.88 -2.68 -5.12
N ARG A 104 -7.04 -3.27 -5.43
CA ARG A 104 -8.19 -2.60 -6.02
C ARG A 104 -9.09 -2.00 -4.93
N PHE A 105 -9.46 -0.73 -5.06
CA PHE A 105 -10.30 -0.01 -4.09
C PHE A 105 -11.81 -0.11 -4.36
N GLU A 106 -12.25 -0.97 -5.24
CA GLU A 106 -13.67 -1.15 -5.57
C GLU A 106 -14.41 -1.99 -4.54
N GLY A 107 -15.74 -1.93 -4.60
CA GLY A 107 -16.62 -2.77 -3.82
C GLY A 107 -17.33 -2.05 -2.67
N PHE A 108 -18.12 -2.84 -1.93
CA PHE A 108 -18.84 -2.46 -0.70
C PHE A 108 -18.75 -3.66 0.26
N PRO A 109 -17.70 -3.72 1.10
CA PRO A 109 -17.58 -4.76 2.11
C PRO A 109 -18.72 -4.66 3.13
N ALA A 110 -18.92 -5.71 3.91
CA ALA A 110 -20.09 -5.86 4.80
C ALA A 110 -20.31 -4.67 5.74
N GLU A 111 -19.24 -4.11 6.30
CA GLU A 111 -19.27 -2.98 7.22
C GLU A 111 -19.61 -1.63 6.57
N ASN A 112 -19.50 -1.57 5.26
CA ASN A 112 -19.77 -0.38 4.45
C ASN A 112 -20.90 -0.62 3.45
N LEU A 113 -21.74 -1.60 3.71
CA LEU A 113 -22.91 -1.90 2.88
C LEU A 113 -23.91 -0.74 2.97
N PRO A 114 -24.19 -0.01 1.88
CA PRO A 114 -25.21 1.01 1.88
C PRO A 114 -26.59 0.44 2.26
N ALA A 115 -27.40 1.19 2.97
CA ALA A 115 -28.73 0.75 3.37
C ALA A 115 -29.61 0.33 2.19
N SER A 116 -29.45 0.96 1.02
CA SER A 116 -30.12 0.60 -0.24
C SER A 116 -29.68 -0.74 -0.84
N LEU A 117 -28.57 -1.30 -0.39
CA LEU A 117 -28.02 -2.57 -0.84
C LEU A 117 -28.17 -3.71 0.16
N VAL A 118 -28.92 -3.50 1.23
CA VAL A 118 -29.25 -4.57 2.19
C VAL A 118 -29.87 -5.76 1.45
N GLY A 119 -29.44 -6.97 1.81
CA GLY A 119 -29.81 -8.22 1.15
C GLY A 119 -28.89 -8.62 -0.02
N MET A 120 -27.90 -7.81 -0.37
CA MET A 120 -26.82 -8.22 -1.27
C MET A 120 -25.66 -8.83 -0.50
N ALA A 121 -24.97 -9.77 -1.13
CA ALA A 121 -23.69 -10.23 -0.62
C ALA A 121 -22.65 -9.09 -0.69
N PRO A 122 -21.73 -8.99 0.29
CA PRO A 122 -20.63 -8.03 0.24
C PRO A 122 -19.78 -8.20 -1.02
N ARG A 123 -19.23 -7.11 -1.52
CA ARG A 123 -18.26 -7.09 -2.61
C ARG A 123 -16.94 -6.55 -2.06
N ASP A 124 -16.04 -7.46 -1.73
CA ASP A 124 -14.76 -7.11 -1.16
C ASP A 124 -13.84 -6.50 -2.21
N SER A 125 -12.91 -5.67 -1.77
CA SER A 125 -11.82 -5.21 -2.61
C SER A 125 -10.93 -6.38 -3.05
N GLY A 126 -10.33 -6.27 -4.24
CA GLY A 126 -9.55 -7.34 -4.85
C GLY A 126 -8.05 -7.09 -4.85
N ILE A 127 -7.30 -8.15 -5.14
CA ILE A 127 -5.88 -8.08 -5.50
C ILE A 127 -5.77 -8.51 -6.96
N ASP A 128 -5.06 -7.70 -7.74
CA ASP A 128 -4.77 -7.98 -9.15
C ASP A 128 -3.28 -8.28 -9.33
N LEU A 129 -2.98 -9.27 -10.17
CA LEU A 129 -1.67 -9.46 -10.77
C LEU A 129 -1.66 -8.68 -12.09
N GLY A 130 -0.64 -7.85 -12.31
CA GLY A 130 -0.54 -7.01 -13.48
C GLY A 130 0.76 -7.17 -14.24
N LEU A 131 0.68 -6.91 -15.54
CA LEU A 131 1.81 -6.70 -16.44
C LEU A 131 1.65 -5.29 -17.03
N ALA A 132 2.68 -4.45 -16.92
CA ALA A 132 2.69 -3.10 -17.48
C ALA A 132 3.83 -2.92 -18.45
N TYR A 133 3.56 -2.18 -19.52
CA TYR A 133 4.56 -1.63 -20.42
C TYR A 133 4.44 -0.11 -20.46
N ARG A 134 5.55 0.60 -20.30
CA ARG A 134 5.62 2.06 -20.29
C ARG A 134 6.67 2.54 -21.27
N ILE A 135 6.28 3.54 -22.07
CA ILE A 135 7.22 4.30 -22.90
C ILE A 135 7.20 5.75 -22.42
N ARG A 136 8.35 6.26 -22.02
CA ARG A 136 8.55 7.65 -21.63
C ARG A 136 9.32 8.38 -22.70
N GLN A 137 8.82 9.53 -23.09
CA GLN A 137 9.40 10.40 -24.11
C GLN A 137 9.24 11.88 -23.68
N PRO A 138 9.95 12.84 -24.28
CA PRO A 138 9.78 14.27 -23.95
C PRO A 138 8.34 14.76 -24.13
N TRP A 139 7.54 14.13 -24.98
CA TRP A 139 6.13 14.46 -25.19
C TRP A 139 5.18 13.81 -24.16
N GLY A 140 5.67 12.95 -23.28
CA GLY A 140 4.88 12.32 -22.22
C GLY A 140 5.16 10.84 -22.04
N THR A 141 4.32 10.19 -21.23
CA THR A 141 4.40 8.77 -20.89
C THR A 141 3.15 8.04 -21.35
N LEU A 142 3.32 7.04 -22.22
CA LEU A 142 2.28 6.06 -22.55
C LEU A 142 2.42 4.84 -21.64
N ARG A 143 1.28 4.30 -21.20
CA ARG A 143 1.19 3.09 -20.38
C ARG A 143 0.17 2.13 -20.97
N ALA A 144 0.54 0.86 -21.06
CA ALA A 144 -0.37 -0.24 -21.37
C ALA A 144 -0.27 -1.27 -20.25
N GLU A 145 -1.41 -1.68 -19.68
CA GLU A 145 -1.45 -2.60 -18.55
C GLU A 145 -2.49 -3.69 -18.80
N LEU A 146 -2.16 -4.91 -18.36
CA LEU A 146 -3.07 -6.05 -18.28
C LEU A 146 -3.13 -6.51 -16.83
N LEU A 147 -4.34 -6.62 -16.29
CA LEU A 147 -4.57 -7.01 -14.91
C LEU A 147 -5.49 -8.23 -14.84
N LYS A 148 -5.22 -9.07 -13.88
CA LYS A 148 -5.98 -10.29 -13.58
C LYS A 148 -6.27 -10.35 -12.09
N GLY A 149 -7.54 -10.40 -11.70
CA GLY A 149 -7.93 -10.67 -10.31
C GLY A 149 -7.43 -12.05 -9.85
N VAL A 150 -6.63 -12.09 -8.77
CA VAL A 150 -6.02 -13.33 -8.24
C VAL A 150 -6.52 -13.71 -6.84
N GLY A 151 -7.25 -12.82 -6.18
CA GLY A 151 -7.81 -13.07 -4.85
C GLY A 151 -9.15 -13.82 -4.85
N SER A 152 -9.84 -13.75 -3.71
CA SER A 152 -11.19 -14.31 -3.51
C SER A 152 -12.31 -13.44 -4.09
N ALA A 153 -12.02 -12.17 -4.39
CA ALA A 153 -12.92 -11.23 -5.05
C ALA A 153 -13.11 -11.58 -6.55
N SER A 154 -13.26 -10.59 -7.40
CA SER A 154 -13.33 -10.80 -8.83
C SER A 154 -12.11 -11.55 -9.37
N ARG A 155 -12.33 -12.53 -10.25
CA ARG A 155 -11.28 -13.21 -11.03
C ARG A 155 -11.30 -12.79 -12.48
N GLY A 156 -11.79 -11.60 -12.78
CA GLY A 156 -11.89 -11.03 -14.11
C GLY A 156 -10.60 -10.40 -14.61
N TYR A 157 -10.68 -9.83 -15.79
CA TYR A 157 -9.56 -9.15 -16.47
C TYR A 157 -9.87 -7.68 -16.69
N GLU A 158 -8.82 -6.86 -16.66
CA GLU A 158 -8.85 -5.46 -17.06
C GLU A 158 -7.64 -5.16 -17.95
N ALA A 159 -7.85 -4.44 -19.06
CA ALA A 159 -6.80 -3.86 -19.86
C ALA A 159 -6.88 -2.33 -19.78
N ARG A 160 -5.79 -1.66 -19.49
CA ARG A 160 -5.71 -0.19 -19.35
C ARG A 160 -4.74 0.38 -20.37
N LEU A 161 -5.12 1.51 -20.97
CA LEU A 161 -4.24 2.37 -21.75
C LEU A 161 -4.27 3.75 -21.13
N GLY A 162 -3.11 4.34 -20.88
CA GLY A 162 -3.00 5.64 -20.24
C GLY A 162 -1.93 6.51 -20.89
N TYR A 163 -2.17 7.81 -20.86
CA TYR A 163 -1.21 8.83 -21.25
C TYR A 163 -1.14 9.90 -20.16
N GLY A 164 0.08 10.29 -19.78
CA GLY A 164 0.32 11.39 -18.87
C GLY A 164 1.49 12.25 -19.32
N TYR A 165 1.35 13.56 -19.13
CA TYR A 165 2.41 14.52 -19.38
C TYR A 165 2.86 15.12 -18.08
N GLU A 166 4.16 15.12 -17.80
CA GLU A 166 4.72 15.69 -16.58
C GLU A 166 5.43 17.03 -16.87
N TRP A 167 4.85 18.09 -16.33
CA TRP A 167 5.44 19.43 -16.36
C TRP A 167 6.11 19.71 -15.02
N ARG A 168 7.35 20.22 -15.06
CA ARG A 168 8.11 20.64 -13.88
C ARG A 168 8.61 22.06 -14.04
N SER A 169 8.45 22.87 -12.97
CA SER A 169 8.99 24.25 -12.92
C SER A 169 9.29 24.62 -11.48
N GLY A 170 10.57 24.80 -11.17
CA GLY A 170 11.02 25.03 -9.81
C GLY A 170 10.54 23.92 -8.86
N PRO A 171 9.88 24.25 -7.74
CA PRO A 171 9.40 23.26 -6.78
C PRO A 171 8.09 22.56 -7.20
N TRP A 172 7.50 22.96 -8.33
CA TRP A 172 6.22 22.43 -8.79
C TRP A 172 6.39 21.29 -9.77
N SER A 173 5.63 20.24 -9.59
CA SER A 173 5.37 19.22 -10.60
C SER A 173 3.88 19.11 -10.83
N LEU A 174 3.45 19.05 -12.09
CA LEU A 174 2.05 18.90 -12.49
C LEU A 174 1.95 17.80 -13.56
N ARG A 175 0.96 16.92 -13.40
CA ARG A 175 0.72 15.81 -14.33
C ARG A 175 -0.75 15.70 -14.67
N PRO A 176 -1.21 16.24 -15.80
CA PRO A 176 -2.44 15.79 -16.43
C PRO A 176 -2.27 14.33 -16.90
N ASP A 177 -3.30 13.54 -16.71
CA ASP A 177 -3.31 12.12 -17.02
C ASP A 177 -4.69 11.70 -17.53
N VAL A 178 -4.72 10.90 -18.58
CA VAL A 178 -5.93 10.30 -19.14
C VAL A 178 -5.73 8.81 -19.33
N SER A 179 -6.74 8.02 -19.00
CA SER A 179 -6.71 6.58 -19.25
C SER A 179 -8.08 6.05 -19.68
N VAL A 180 -8.04 4.98 -20.44
CA VAL A 180 -9.20 4.19 -20.81
C VAL A 180 -8.92 2.76 -20.39
N SER A 181 -9.89 2.11 -19.74
CA SER A 181 -9.81 0.70 -19.41
C SER A 181 -10.97 -0.08 -19.99
N TRP A 182 -10.66 -1.27 -20.50
CA TRP A 182 -11.62 -2.29 -20.85
C TRP A 182 -11.66 -3.34 -19.74
N ARG A 183 -12.87 -3.75 -19.34
CA ARG A 183 -13.12 -4.70 -18.26
C ARG A 183 -13.99 -5.84 -18.79
N ASP A 184 -13.64 -7.07 -18.45
CA ASP A 184 -14.44 -8.22 -18.85
C ASP A 184 -15.77 -8.31 -18.07
N ALA A 185 -16.68 -9.12 -18.59
CA ALA A 185 -17.99 -9.32 -17.97
C ALA A 185 -17.90 -9.86 -16.53
N LYS A 186 -16.88 -10.69 -16.24
CA LYS A 186 -16.70 -11.31 -14.92
C LYS A 186 -16.32 -10.29 -13.87
N LEU A 187 -15.41 -9.35 -14.19
CA LEU A 187 -15.01 -8.26 -13.31
C LEU A 187 -16.19 -7.32 -13.04
N ASN A 188 -16.89 -6.91 -14.09
CA ASN A 188 -18.06 -6.02 -13.97
C ASN A 188 -19.20 -6.69 -13.19
N ASN A 189 -19.47 -7.98 -13.44
CA ASN A 189 -20.53 -8.70 -12.76
C ASN A 189 -20.26 -8.88 -11.26
N TYR A 190 -19.01 -9.07 -10.86
CA TYR A 190 -18.67 -9.15 -9.44
C TYR A 190 -18.99 -7.84 -8.70
N TYR A 191 -18.57 -6.68 -9.23
CA TYR A 191 -18.73 -5.42 -8.55
C TYR A 191 -20.10 -4.77 -8.76
N TYR A 192 -20.72 -4.96 -9.93
CA TYR A 192 -21.92 -4.22 -10.34
C TYR A 192 -23.10 -5.10 -10.72
N GLY A 193 -22.94 -6.43 -10.63
CA GLY A 193 -24.02 -7.38 -10.88
C GLY A 193 -25.00 -7.47 -9.70
N VAL A 194 -26.23 -7.83 -10.01
CA VAL A 194 -27.27 -8.25 -9.05
C VAL A 194 -27.65 -9.67 -9.38
N GLN A 195 -27.29 -10.59 -8.48
CA GLN A 195 -27.62 -12.01 -8.65
C GLN A 195 -29.14 -12.23 -8.50
N ALA A 196 -29.67 -13.37 -9.00
CA ALA A 196 -31.11 -13.64 -8.92
C ALA A 196 -31.62 -13.69 -7.47
N ASN A 197 -30.83 -14.23 -6.55
CA ASN A 197 -31.14 -14.27 -5.12
C ASN A 197 -30.95 -12.92 -4.38
N GLU A 198 -30.37 -11.93 -5.02
CA GLU A 198 -30.21 -10.56 -4.51
C GLU A 198 -31.26 -9.61 -5.08
N ALA A 199 -32.04 -10.06 -6.05
CA ALA A 199 -33.09 -9.25 -6.69
C ALA A 199 -34.24 -8.95 -5.74
N THR A 200 -34.83 -7.77 -5.90
CA THR A 200 -36.03 -7.28 -5.19
C THR A 200 -36.97 -6.61 -6.18
N ALA A 201 -38.16 -6.22 -5.73
CA ALA A 201 -39.11 -5.48 -6.57
C ALA A 201 -38.55 -4.14 -7.13
N THR A 202 -37.59 -3.53 -6.40
CA THR A 202 -36.96 -2.25 -6.80
C THR A 202 -35.54 -2.41 -7.32
N ARG A 203 -34.98 -3.61 -7.27
CA ARG A 203 -33.64 -3.94 -7.71
C ARG A 203 -33.67 -5.23 -8.53
N ALA A 204 -33.86 -5.10 -9.83
CA ALA A 204 -33.92 -6.24 -10.72
C ALA A 204 -32.58 -6.98 -10.82
N ALA A 205 -32.60 -8.29 -11.08
CA ALA A 205 -31.40 -9.04 -11.43
C ALA A 205 -30.73 -8.40 -12.65
N TYR A 206 -29.39 -8.28 -12.61
CA TYR A 206 -28.62 -7.63 -13.64
C TYR A 206 -27.24 -8.23 -13.77
N ALA A 207 -26.84 -8.63 -14.96
CA ALA A 207 -25.51 -9.12 -15.28
C ALA A 207 -24.82 -8.15 -16.26
N PRO A 208 -23.97 -7.24 -15.78
CA PRO A 208 -23.23 -6.36 -16.67
C PRO A 208 -22.30 -7.16 -17.56
N GLY A 209 -22.32 -6.87 -18.86
CA GLY A 209 -21.36 -7.39 -19.82
C GLY A 209 -19.97 -6.75 -19.66
N ALA A 210 -19.07 -7.13 -20.58
CA ALA A 210 -17.81 -6.40 -20.75
C ALA A 210 -18.10 -4.93 -21.09
N GLY A 211 -17.18 -4.04 -20.76
CA GLY A 211 -17.36 -2.62 -21.00
C GLY A 211 -16.10 -1.82 -20.80
N THR A 212 -16.15 -0.57 -21.21
CA THR A 212 -15.06 0.39 -21.06
C THR A 212 -15.40 1.46 -20.03
N GLN A 213 -14.40 2.04 -19.42
CA GLN A 213 -14.48 3.25 -18.62
C GLN A 213 -13.32 4.17 -18.95
N ALA A 214 -13.49 5.46 -18.74
CA ALA A 214 -12.45 6.46 -18.99
C ALA A 214 -12.18 7.27 -17.72
N GLN A 215 -10.93 7.63 -17.52
CA GLN A 215 -10.51 8.47 -16.41
C GLN A 215 -9.71 9.66 -16.92
N LEU A 216 -9.95 10.81 -16.33
CA LEU A 216 -9.16 12.03 -16.51
C LEU A 216 -8.74 12.53 -15.13
N GLY A 217 -7.49 12.95 -14.98
CA GLY A 217 -6.99 13.50 -13.73
C GLY A 217 -5.94 14.56 -13.92
N VAL A 218 -5.72 15.35 -12.87
CA VAL A 218 -4.59 16.26 -12.75
C VAL A 218 -4.01 16.07 -11.37
N TYR A 219 -2.72 15.76 -11.33
CA TYR A 219 -1.98 15.47 -10.11
C TYR A 219 -0.81 16.43 -10.00
N GLY A 220 -0.50 16.86 -8.80
CA GLY A 220 0.59 17.79 -8.56
C GLY A 220 1.35 17.51 -7.29
N SER A 221 2.59 17.96 -7.26
CA SER A 221 3.39 18.03 -6.05
C SER A 221 4.11 19.37 -5.94
N TYR A 222 4.35 19.76 -4.70
CA TYR A 222 5.14 20.94 -4.35
C TYR A 222 6.26 20.53 -3.39
N ASP A 223 7.51 20.75 -3.81
CA ASP A 223 8.69 20.49 -2.99
C ASP A 223 8.84 21.63 -1.97
N VAL A 224 8.40 21.40 -0.72
CA VAL A 224 8.56 22.33 0.41
C VAL A 224 10.02 22.45 0.81
N SER A 225 10.76 21.36 0.68
CA SER A 225 12.21 21.26 0.91
C SER A 225 12.75 20.11 0.04
N GLU A 226 14.05 19.87 0.11
CA GLU A 226 14.69 18.72 -0.57
C GLU A 226 14.10 17.38 -0.19
N ARG A 227 13.40 17.30 0.95
CA ARG A 227 12.87 16.04 1.51
C ARG A 227 11.37 16.01 1.69
N TRP A 228 10.70 17.14 1.85
CA TRP A 228 9.27 17.19 2.07
C TRP A 228 8.53 17.64 0.81
N ARG A 229 7.55 16.86 0.41
CA ARG A 229 6.65 17.14 -0.71
C ARG A 229 5.20 17.17 -0.24
N LEU A 230 4.49 18.19 -0.61
CA LEU A 230 3.03 18.22 -0.54
C LEU A 230 2.47 17.64 -1.84
N LEU A 231 1.33 17.00 -1.73
CA LEU A 231 0.66 16.29 -2.82
C LEU A 231 -0.78 16.74 -2.92
N ALA A 232 -1.24 16.96 -4.12
CA ALA A 232 -2.65 17.17 -4.40
C ALA A 232 -3.02 16.52 -5.74
N GLY A 233 -4.26 16.07 -5.87
CA GLY A 233 -4.74 15.52 -7.13
C GLY A 233 -6.26 15.51 -7.18
N ILE A 234 -6.77 15.69 -8.37
CA ILE A 234 -8.19 15.50 -8.69
C ILE A 234 -8.29 14.56 -9.88
N SER A 235 -9.27 13.69 -9.87
CA SER A 235 -9.53 12.82 -11.01
C SER A 235 -11.01 12.58 -11.25
N SER A 236 -11.36 12.09 -12.42
CA SER A 236 -12.73 11.80 -12.83
C SER A 236 -12.80 10.51 -13.64
N THR A 237 -13.60 9.54 -13.20
CA THR A 237 -13.89 8.34 -13.98
C THR A 237 -15.31 8.34 -14.47
N VAL A 238 -15.48 8.07 -15.74
CA VAL A 238 -16.78 7.89 -16.41
C VAL A 238 -17.01 6.40 -16.62
N LEU A 239 -18.04 5.88 -15.97
CA LEU A 239 -18.44 4.47 -16.11
C LEU A 239 -19.11 4.21 -17.46
N GLY A 240 -18.74 3.11 -18.09
CA GLY A 240 -19.36 2.66 -19.34
C GLY A 240 -20.81 2.19 -19.18
N ALA A 241 -21.47 2.00 -20.32
CA ALA A 241 -22.91 1.70 -20.35
C ALA A 241 -23.28 0.42 -19.60
N SER A 242 -22.46 -0.64 -19.72
CA SER A 242 -22.69 -1.93 -19.04
C SER A 242 -22.74 -1.80 -17.52
N VAL A 243 -21.93 -0.91 -16.94
CA VAL A 243 -21.87 -0.68 -15.51
C VAL A 243 -22.91 0.36 -15.07
N LYS A 244 -23.01 1.49 -15.78
CA LYS A 244 -23.95 2.57 -15.38
C LYS A 244 -25.41 2.15 -15.38
N ASN A 245 -25.78 1.14 -16.18
CA ASN A 245 -27.16 0.65 -16.30
C ASN A 245 -27.52 -0.36 -15.19
N SER A 246 -26.58 -0.72 -14.33
CA SER A 246 -26.85 -1.57 -13.18
C SER A 246 -27.79 -0.87 -12.20
N PRO A 247 -28.84 -1.57 -11.67
CA PRO A 247 -29.78 -0.98 -10.71
C PRO A 247 -29.15 -0.60 -9.37
N ILE A 248 -27.94 -1.02 -9.09
CA ILE A 248 -27.20 -0.63 -7.87
C ILE A 248 -26.27 0.58 -8.12
N VAL A 249 -26.17 1.07 -9.35
CA VAL A 249 -25.31 2.20 -9.71
C VAL A 249 -26.13 3.47 -9.81
N GLN A 250 -25.85 4.43 -8.94
CA GLN A 250 -26.50 5.74 -8.94
C GLN A 250 -25.68 6.80 -9.66
N LYS A 251 -24.36 6.74 -9.52
CA LYS A 251 -23.43 7.73 -10.06
C LYS A 251 -22.60 7.09 -11.19
N ARG A 252 -22.63 7.69 -12.36
CA ARG A 252 -21.82 7.22 -13.50
C ARG A 252 -20.54 8.01 -13.72
N VAL A 253 -20.50 9.20 -13.18
CA VAL A 253 -19.29 10.03 -13.15
C VAL A 253 -18.84 10.10 -11.71
N LEU A 254 -17.62 9.72 -11.47
CA LEU A 254 -17.15 9.42 -10.13
C LEU A 254 -15.90 10.25 -9.77
N PRO A 255 -16.01 11.38 -8.97
CA PRO A 255 -14.97 12.27 -8.46
C PRO A 255 -14.03 11.69 -7.41
N ALA A 256 -12.72 12.02 -7.46
CA ALA A 256 -11.78 11.85 -6.36
C ALA A 256 -10.88 13.07 -6.15
N LEU A 257 -10.64 13.37 -4.91
CA LEU A 257 -9.69 14.35 -4.43
C LEU A 257 -8.62 13.64 -3.61
N TYR A 258 -7.37 14.03 -3.80
CA TYR A 258 -6.22 13.53 -3.06
C TYR A 258 -5.47 14.71 -2.45
N ILE A 259 -5.15 14.64 -1.18
CA ILE A 259 -4.31 15.61 -0.49
C ILE A 259 -3.40 14.84 0.46
N GLY A 260 -2.11 15.12 0.42
CA GLY A 260 -1.15 14.41 1.25
C GLY A 260 0.20 15.07 1.35
N ALA A 261 1.10 14.38 2.02
CA ALA A 261 2.50 14.75 2.12
C ALA A 261 3.36 13.49 2.13
N ALA A 262 4.56 13.62 1.59
CA ALA A 262 5.56 12.56 1.59
C ALA A 262 6.92 13.11 2.01
N TYR A 263 7.64 12.32 2.78
CA TYR A 263 9.03 12.53 3.12
C TYR A 263 9.90 11.63 2.25
N ASP A 264 10.83 12.22 1.53
CA ASP A 264 11.82 11.53 0.70
C ASP A 264 13.11 11.36 1.52
N PHE A 265 13.57 10.14 1.72
CA PHE A 265 14.83 9.86 2.39
C PHE A 265 16.06 10.27 1.55
N GLY A 266 15.82 10.66 0.30
CA GLY A 266 16.85 11.03 -0.67
C GLY A 266 17.38 9.85 -1.47
N SER A 267 17.97 10.15 -2.61
CA SER A 267 18.71 9.18 -3.42
C SER A 267 20.09 8.98 -2.80
N HIS A 268 20.27 7.96 -2.01
CA HIS A 268 21.59 7.58 -1.53
C HIS A 268 22.33 6.82 -2.63
N LYS A 269 23.63 7.10 -2.78
CA LYS A 269 24.48 6.54 -3.85
C LYS A 269 24.67 5.02 -3.76
N ARG A 270 24.29 4.38 -2.65
CA ARG A 270 24.30 2.93 -2.51
C ARG A 270 23.06 2.33 -3.14
N GLN A 271 23.27 1.64 -4.24
CA GLN A 271 22.21 0.93 -4.95
C GLN A 271 22.13 -0.50 -4.40
N TRP A 272 20.91 -1.04 -4.32
CA TRP A 272 20.62 -2.39 -3.85
C TRP A 272 21.44 -3.50 -4.55
N ASP A 273 22.01 -3.22 -5.69
CA ASP A 273 22.77 -4.15 -6.53
C ASP A 273 24.28 -4.03 -6.34
N GLU A 274 24.79 -3.22 -5.39
CA GLU A 274 26.21 -3.28 -5.07
C GLU A 274 26.53 -4.61 -4.38
N PRO A 275 27.51 -5.38 -4.88
CA PRO A 275 27.87 -6.69 -4.31
C PRO A 275 28.25 -6.64 -2.84
N SER A 276 28.62 -5.45 -2.34
CA SER A 276 29.07 -5.20 -0.96
C SER A 276 27.96 -4.91 0.04
N SER A 277 26.69 -4.80 -0.37
CA SER A 277 25.60 -4.53 0.58
C SER A 277 25.19 -5.82 1.29
N PRO A 278 25.22 -5.87 2.64
CA PRO A 278 24.89 -7.08 3.37
C PRO A 278 23.42 -7.48 3.12
N THR A 279 23.18 -8.78 3.14
CA THR A 279 21.82 -9.33 3.13
C THR A 279 21.49 -9.82 4.53
N TYR A 280 20.47 -9.24 5.14
CA TYR A 280 19.95 -9.70 6.43
C TYR A 280 19.03 -10.90 6.22
N VAL A 281 19.25 -11.96 6.98
CA VAL A 281 18.36 -13.13 7.04
C VAL A 281 17.93 -13.30 8.48
N LYS A 282 16.63 -13.19 8.74
CA LYS A 282 16.02 -13.31 10.06
C LYS A 282 15.12 -14.55 10.10
N LEU A 283 15.32 -15.38 11.11
CA LEU A 283 14.41 -16.46 11.46
C LEU A 283 13.69 -16.11 12.74
N LEU A 284 12.38 -16.26 12.75
CA LEU A 284 11.54 -15.88 13.87
C LEU A 284 10.57 -16.97 14.30
N TYR A 285 10.26 -16.97 15.60
CA TYR A 285 9.21 -17.79 16.20
C TYR A 285 8.47 -17.00 17.27
N GLY A 286 7.14 -16.99 17.22
CA GLY A 286 6.33 -16.19 18.12
C GLY A 286 5.02 -16.84 18.52
N LYS A 287 4.40 -16.21 19.53
CA LYS A 287 3.11 -16.61 20.08
C LYS A 287 2.15 -15.43 20.08
N ALA A 288 0.87 -15.72 19.85
CA ALA A 288 -0.19 -14.73 19.98
C ALA A 288 -0.22 -14.14 21.39
N THR A 289 -0.55 -12.86 21.50
CA THR A 289 -0.75 -12.19 22.80
C THR A 289 -2.15 -12.44 23.35
N GLU A 290 -2.32 -12.27 24.65
CA GLU A 290 -3.65 -12.29 25.27
C GLU A 290 -4.53 -11.15 24.75
N ASP A 291 -5.85 -11.35 24.79
CA ASP A 291 -6.83 -10.32 24.46
C ASP A 291 -6.61 -9.08 25.33
N GLY A 292 -6.68 -7.89 24.70
CA GLY A 292 -6.40 -6.62 25.38
C GLY A 292 -4.92 -6.23 25.48
N CYS A 293 -3.98 -7.09 25.06
CA CYS A 293 -2.58 -6.74 24.84
C CYS A 293 -2.41 -6.00 23.50
N HIS A 294 -2.82 -4.74 23.45
CA HIS A 294 -2.62 -3.91 22.28
C HIS A 294 -1.15 -3.49 22.13
N LEU A 295 -0.73 -3.22 20.89
CA LEU A 295 0.66 -2.88 20.52
C LEU A 295 1.29 -1.84 21.47
N ALA A 296 0.57 -0.75 21.79
CA ALA A 296 1.08 0.29 22.69
C ALA A 296 1.42 -0.24 24.11
N ARG A 297 0.65 -1.21 24.62
CA ARG A 297 0.94 -1.84 25.92
C ARG A 297 2.12 -2.80 25.85
N ILE A 298 2.31 -3.45 24.69
CA ILE A 298 3.44 -4.35 24.48
C ILE A 298 4.74 -3.56 24.37
N ILE A 299 4.77 -2.51 23.55
CA ILE A 299 5.96 -1.64 23.38
C ILE A 299 6.37 -0.98 24.69
N THR A 300 5.41 -0.63 25.54
CA THR A 300 5.68 -0.05 26.87
C THR A 300 5.91 -1.10 27.95
N ALA A 301 6.08 -2.38 27.60
CA ALA A 301 6.26 -3.52 28.49
C ALA A 301 5.16 -3.68 29.56
N ARG A 302 3.97 -3.10 29.34
CA ARG A 302 2.81 -3.20 30.24
C ARG A 302 1.99 -4.47 30.02
N CYS A 303 2.21 -5.18 28.92
CA CYS A 303 1.59 -6.47 28.62
C CYS A 303 2.51 -7.29 27.72
N LEU A 304 3.09 -8.35 28.28
CA LEU A 304 3.96 -9.30 27.57
C LEU A 304 3.42 -10.73 27.65
N SER A 305 2.18 -10.90 28.13
CA SER A 305 1.57 -12.20 28.28
C SER A 305 1.12 -12.77 26.92
N THR A 306 1.39 -14.06 26.72
CA THR A 306 0.94 -14.81 25.55
C THR A 306 -0.41 -15.49 25.83
N ALA A 307 -1.22 -15.62 24.79
CA ALA A 307 -2.55 -16.21 24.86
C ALA A 307 -2.48 -17.65 25.39
N LYS A 308 -3.35 -17.96 26.34
CA LYS A 308 -3.53 -19.31 26.89
C LYS A 308 -4.65 -20.08 26.19
N VAL A 309 -5.71 -19.38 25.82
CA VAL A 309 -6.90 -19.98 25.20
C VAL A 309 -6.70 -20.00 23.66
N ASN A 310 -6.45 -18.91 23.01
CA ASN A 310 -6.24 -18.84 21.56
C ASN A 310 -4.73 -18.86 21.23
N ALA A 311 -4.03 -19.87 21.72
CA ALA A 311 -2.58 -19.96 21.73
C ALA A 311 -2.01 -20.33 20.35
N THR A 312 -2.27 -19.52 19.33
CA THR A 312 -1.70 -19.67 17.98
C THR A 312 -0.26 -19.21 17.92
N HIS A 313 0.50 -19.76 16.99
CA HIS A 313 1.92 -19.51 16.86
C HIS A 313 2.26 -18.98 15.46
N ILE A 314 3.39 -18.28 15.36
CA ILE A 314 3.98 -17.93 14.07
C ILE A 314 5.41 -18.44 13.99
N SER A 315 5.83 -18.84 12.79
CA SER A 315 7.24 -19.07 12.45
C SER A 315 7.50 -18.49 11.07
N GLY A 316 8.66 -17.89 10.87
CA GLY A 316 8.89 -17.22 9.60
C GLY A 316 10.34 -16.90 9.32
N ILE A 317 10.55 -16.47 8.07
CA ILE A 317 11.80 -15.96 7.55
C ILE A 317 11.57 -14.55 6.99
N GLN A 318 12.48 -13.63 7.29
CA GLN A 318 12.52 -12.31 6.69
C GLN A 318 13.88 -12.09 6.04
N ILE A 319 13.88 -11.56 4.82
CA ILE A 319 15.10 -11.21 4.08
C ILE A 319 15.09 -9.70 3.88
N GLY A 320 16.18 -9.05 4.27
CA GLY A 320 16.32 -7.60 4.22
C GLY A 320 17.60 -7.14 3.56
N LYS A 321 17.57 -5.94 3.02
CA LYS A 321 18.74 -5.21 2.54
C LYS A 321 18.71 -3.76 2.98
N PRO A 322 19.82 -3.20 3.51
CA PRO A 322 19.92 -1.78 3.79
C PRO A 322 19.90 -0.98 2.47
N PHE A 323 19.20 0.13 2.47
CA PHE A 323 19.18 1.08 1.36
C PHE A 323 19.58 2.49 1.79
N ILE A 324 19.61 2.76 3.11
CA ILE A 324 20.16 3.96 3.72
C ILE A 324 20.99 3.53 4.92
N GLU A 325 22.23 4.00 4.99
CA GLU A 325 23.09 3.83 6.13
C GLU A 325 23.43 5.20 6.72
N LYS A 326 23.42 5.31 8.06
CA LYS A 326 23.74 6.53 8.81
C LYS A 326 23.02 7.77 8.28
N LEU A 327 21.68 7.75 8.30
CA LEU A 327 20.87 8.87 7.83
C LEU A 327 21.32 10.18 8.47
N ASN A 328 21.82 11.11 7.67
CA ASN A 328 22.39 12.41 8.09
C ASN A 328 23.55 12.30 9.11
N GLY A 329 24.34 11.23 9.04
CA GLY A 329 25.41 10.97 10.01
C GLY A 329 24.95 10.37 11.35
N TRP A 330 23.66 10.17 11.54
CA TRP A 330 23.09 9.53 12.72
C TRP A 330 23.27 8.00 12.65
N PRO A 331 23.41 7.31 13.78
CA PRO A 331 23.43 5.84 13.82
C PRO A 331 22.06 5.24 13.58
N LEU A 332 21.50 5.54 12.41
CA LEU A 332 20.16 5.19 11.99
C LEU A 332 20.20 4.72 10.54
N ASP A 333 19.94 3.44 10.33
CA ASP A 333 19.88 2.81 9.03
C ASP A 333 18.42 2.54 8.62
N PHE A 334 18.17 2.42 7.31
CA PHE A 334 16.91 1.93 6.78
C PHE A 334 17.15 0.74 5.88
N ALA A 335 16.38 -0.31 6.08
CA ALA A 335 16.40 -1.52 5.27
C ALA A 335 15.01 -1.90 4.80
N GLY A 336 14.92 -2.42 3.59
CA GLY A 336 13.69 -3.02 3.06
C GLY A 336 13.69 -4.51 3.35
N TYR A 337 12.56 -5.06 3.77
CA TYR A 337 12.38 -6.46 4.11
C TYR A 337 11.23 -7.08 3.33
N VAL A 338 11.41 -8.34 2.97
CA VAL A 338 10.34 -9.25 2.55
C VAL A 338 10.30 -10.38 3.56
N GLY A 339 9.12 -10.65 4.10
CA GLY A 339 8.87 -11.71 5.07
C GLY A 339 7.90 -12.76 4.55
N LEU A 340 8.13 -14.01 4.91
CA LEU A 340 7.17 -15.11 4.78
C LEU A 340 6.96 -15.72 6.16
N THR A 341 5.73 -15.66 6.65
CA THR A 341 5.34 -16.14 7.98
C THR A 341 4.27 -17.22 7.84
N HIS A 342 4.49 -18.35 8.47
CA HIS A 342 3.51 -19.42 8.64
C HIS A 342 2.75 -19.22 9.95
N HIS A 343 1.42 -19.29 9.89
CA HIS A 343 0.52 -19.29 11.04
C HIS A 343 0.15 -20.72 11.38
N ASP A 344 0.59 -21.21 12.54
CA ASP A 344 0.11 -22.44 13.15
C ASP A 344 -1.08 -22.09 14.06
N GLU A 345 -2.25 -22.35 13.56
CA GLU A 345 -3.53 -22.01 14.21
C GLU A 345 -3.97 -23.06 15.24
N ARG A 346 -3.12 -24.04 15.54
CA ARG A 346 -3.30 -25.04 16.59
C ARG A 346 -4.62 -25.82 16.51
N GLY A 347 -5.14 -26.02 15.30
CA GLY A 347 -6.42 -26.72 15.06
C GLY A 347 -7.68 -25.84 15.26
N LEU A 348 -7.52 -24.57 15.66
CA LEU A 348 -8.64 -23.62 15.78
C LEU A 348 -9.20 -23.21 14.42
N GLN A 349 -8.34 -23.17 13.42
CA GLN A 349 -8.68 -23.08 12.00
C GLN A 349 -7.56 -23.68 11.14
N THR A 350 -7.75 -23.71 9.83
CA THR A 350 -6.71 -24.18 8.90
C THR A 350 -5.52 -23.20 8.90
N ASN A 351 -4.30 -23.73 9.02
CA ASN A 351 -3.05 -22.98 8.92
C ASN A 351 -2.97 -22.16 7.62
N GLY A 352 -2.21 -21.09 7.64
CA GLY A 352 -2.05 -20.20 6.51
C GLY A 352 -0.69 -19.54 6.46
N PHE A 353 -0.43 -18.82 5.37
CA PHE A 353 0.78 -18.02 5.19
C PHE A 353 0.46 -16.53 5.15
N GLN A 354 1.43 -15.75 5.54
CA GLN A 354 1.44 -14.29 5.48
C GLN A 354 2.71 -13.84 4.78
N VAL A 355 2.58 -12.89 3.88
CA VAL A 355 3.71 -12.21 3.21
C VAL A 355 3.73 -10.77 3.67
N ASP A 356 4.89 -10.32 4.12
CA ASP A 356 5.12 -8.97 4.60
C ASP A 356 6.11 -8.24 3.70
N LEU A 357 5.80 -7.01 3.34
CA LEU A 357 6.70 -6.10 2.63
C LEU A 357 6.79 -4.81 3.42
N PHE A 358 7.96 -4.49 3.96
CA PHE A 358 8.09 -3.35 4.87
C PHE A 358 9.47 -2.70 4.82
N MET A 359 9.51 -1.44 5.20
CA MET A 359 10.73 -0.70 5.48
C MET A 359 10.95 -0.66 6.98
N LYS A 360 12.20 -0.81 7.41
CA LYS A 360 12.59 -0.82 8.82
C LYS A 360 13.67 0.21 9.09
N ALA A 361 13.39 1.11 10.01
CA ALA A 361 14.37 1.99 10.63
C ALA A 361 15.10 1.22 11.72
N ILE A 362 16.42 1.26 11.76
CA ILE A 362 17.28 0.52 12.68
C ILE A 362 18.22 1.53 13.35
N TYR A 363 17.96 1.84 14.61
CA TYR A 363 18.80 2.71 15.44
C TYR A 363 19.74 1.87 16.29
N TYR A 364 21.04 2.26 16.30
CA TYR A 364 22.09 1.55 17.05
C TYR A 364 23.04 2.49 17.83
N GLY A 365 22.65 3.74 18.06
CA GLY A 365 23.43 4.76 18.76
C GLY A 365 23.30 4.76 20.27
N PHE A 366 23.21 3.62 20.93
CA PHE A 366 23.14 3.55 22.39
C PHE A 366 24.51 3.84 23.02
N PRO A 367 24.57 4.43 24.24
CA PRO A 367 25.83 4.76 24.91
C PRO A 367 26.75 3.55 25.13
N TRP A 368 26.20 2.35 25.23
CA TRP A 368 26.93 1.09 25.43
C TRP A 368 27.24 0.32 24.14
N SER A 369 26.81 0.83 22.96
CA SER A 369 26.96 0.11 21.68
C SER A 369 28.42 -0.17 21.29
N ASN A 370 29.39 0.54 21.88
CA ASN A 370 30.81 0.23 21.72
C ASN A 370 31.24 -1.09 22.41
N SER A 371 30.50 -1.52 23.43
CA SER A 371 30.75 -2.77 24.16
C SER A 371 29.87 -3.91 23.64
N VAL A 372 28.58 -3.65 23.49
CA VAL A 372 27.60 -4.60 22.95
C VAL A 372 26.69 -3.86 21.98
N LYS A 373 26.83 -4.14 20.70
CA LYS A 373 25.99 -3.53 19.65
C LYS A 373 24.52 -3.91 19.91
N THR A 374 23.73 -2.92 20.23
CA THR A 374 22.30 -3.03 20.49
C THR A 374 21.54 -2.29 19.39
N ARG A 375 20.46 -2.90 18.85
CA ARG A 375 19.67 -2.26 17.81
C ARG A 375 18.21 -2.15 18.28
N LEU A 376 17.59 -1.00 18.04
CA LEU A 376 16.16 -0.78 18.11
C LEU A 376 15.62 -0.62 16.70
N GLY A 377 14.71 -1.48 16.29
CA GLY A 377 14.11 -1.46 14.97
C GLY A 377 12.63 -1.09 15.03
N VAL A 378 12.15 -0.33 14.03
CA VAL A 378 10.73 -0.08 13.79
C VAL A 378 10.44 -0.30 12.31
N GLY A 379 9.77 -1.40 12.00
CA GLY A 379 9.30 -1.72 10.65
C GLY A 379 7.90 -1.20 10.40
N VAL A 380 7.64 -0.67 9.22
CA VAL A 380 6.30 -0.27 8.74
C VAL A 380 6.12 -0.69 7.29
N GLY A 381 4.95 -1.23 6.95
CA GLY A 381 4.67 -1.68 5.59
C GLY A 381 3.32 -2.36 5.45
N LEU A 382 3.23 -3.30 4.54
CA LEU A 382 2.03 -4.04 4.21
C LEU A 382 2.19 -5.52 4.52
N SER A 383 1.11 -6.13 4.95
CA SER A 383 1.00 -7.57 5.25
C SER A 383 -0.20 -8.16 4.55
N ALA A 384 0.05 -9.16 3.71
CA ALA A 384 -0.98 -9.91 3.00
C ALA A 384 -1.08 -11.34 3.55
N ALA A 385 -2.21 -11.70 4.13
CA ALA A 385 -2.46 -13.03 4.66
C ALA A 385 -3.26 -13.89 3.68
N GLN A 386 -2.84 -15.12 3.47
CA GLN A 386 -3.59 -16.11 2.70
C GLN A 386 -4.96 -16.37 3.33
N ARG A 387 -4.99 -16.42 4.66
CA ARG A 387 -6.19 -16.48 5.52
C ARG A 387 -6.03 -15.46 6.62
N VAL A 388 -7.14 -14.85 7.03
CA VAL A 388 -7.13 -13.97 8.20
C VAL A 388 -6.76 -14.82 9.42
N PRO A 389 -5.75 -14.46 10.22
CA PRO A 389 -5.35 -15.19 11.42
C PRO A 389 -6.51 -15.33 12.41
N TYR A 390 -6.60 -16.47 13.09
CA TYR A 390 -7.67 -16.75 14.07
C TYR A 390 -7.75 -15.69 15.16
N THR A 391 -6.61 -15.19 15.63
CA THR A 391 -6.53 -14.10 16.61
C THR A 391 -7.15 -12.79 16.11
N GLU A 392 -7.09 -12.50 14.80
CA GLU A 392 -7.77 -11.34 14.23
C GLU A 392 -9.29 -11.54 14.23
N VAL A 393 -9.74 -12.71 13.82
CA VAL A 393 -11.18 -13.06 13.76
C VAL A 393 -11.80 -12.94 15.15
N THR A 394 -11.14 -13.48 16.17
CA THR A 394 -11.68 -13.51 17.54
C THR A 394 -11.56 -12.14 18.24
N SER A 395 -10.46 -11.42 18.07
CA SER A 395 -10.27 -10.11 18.69
C SER A 395 -11.21 -9.02 18.17
N GLN A 396 -11.77 -9.20 16.97
CA GLN A 396 -12.70 -8.24 16.36
C GLN A 396 -14.13 -8.36 16.88
N ASN A 397 -14.49 -9.39 17.65
CA ASN A 397 -15.83 -9.59 18.20
C ASN A 397 -16.94 -9.42 17.14
N GLY A 398 -16.77 -10.06 15.98
CA GLY A 398 -17.71 -9.99 14.85
C GLY A 398 -17.56 -8.74 13.96
N LYS A 399 -16.59 -7.88 14.21
CA LYS A 399 -16.23 -6.78 13.30
C LYS A 399 -15.44 -7.32 12.11
N THR A 400 -15.23 -6.46 11.14
CA THR A 400 -14.55 -6.81 9.89
C THR A 400 -13.07 -7.13 10.08
N THR A 401 -12.61 -8.05 9.27
CA THR A 401 -11.21 -8.45 9.14
C THR A 401 -10.76 -8.27 7.69
N SER A 402 -9.47 -8.16 7.45
CA SER A 402 -8.92 -8.01 6.10
C SER A 402 -7.68 -8.89 5.90
N ARG A 403 -7.54 -9.42 4.69
CA ARG A 403 -6.32 -10.15 4.32
C ARG A 403 -5.13 -9.22 4.09
N LEU A 404 -5.38 -7.97 3.68
CA LEU A 404 -4.34 -6.95 3.53
C LEU A 404 -4.48 -5.95 4.67
N LEU A 405 -3.45 -5.85 5.49
CA LEU A 405 -3.36 -4.91 6.60
C LEU A 405 -2.01 -4.18 6.57
N ASN A 406 -1.92 -3.10 7.33
CA ASN A 406 -0.65 -2.48 7.66
C ASN A 406 0.16 -3.41 8.56
N TYR A 407 1.47 -3.49 8.33
CA TYR A 407 2.41 -4.27 9.11
C TYR A 407 3.29 -3.34 9.95
N LEU A 408 3.39 -3.65 11.24
CA LEU A 408 4.32 -2.99 12.14
C LEU A 408 5.21 -4.05 12.80
N ASP A 409 6.54 -3.78 12.82
CA ASP A 409 7.58 -4.70 13.28
C ASP A 409 8.57 -3.99 14.21
N PRO A 410 8.12 -3.56 15.43
CA PRO A 410 9.06 -3.08 16.44
C PRO A 410 9.92 -4.23 16.96
N THR A 411 11.23 -3.99 17.08
CA THR A 411 12.22 -4.99 17.51
C THR A 411 13.29 -4.37 18.39
N ILE A 412 13.86 -5.17 19.27
CA ILE A 412 15.08 -4.88 19.99
C ILE A 412 15.99 -6.10 19.98
N ASP A 413 17.27 -5.92 19.71
CA ASP A 413 18.23 -7.00 19.65
C ASP A 413 19.64 -6.58 20.08
N ILE A 414 20.47 -7.59 20.33
CA ILE A 414 21.87 -7.43 20.72
C ILE A 414 22.77 -8.36 19.88
N SER A 415 24.00 -7.93 19.63
CA SER A 415 25.01 -8.73 18.93
C SER A 415 25.43 -9.93 19.74
N VAL A 416 25.26 -11.13 19.18
CA VAL A 416 25.72 -12.40 19.78
C VAL A 416 27.24 -12.41 19.87
N GLY A 417 27.93 -11.92 18.84
CA GLY A 417 29.39 -11.90 18.79
C GLY A 417 30.01 -10.97 19.84
N ASP A 418 29.39 -9.84 20.14
CA ASP A 418 29.88 -8.94 21.17
C ASP A 418 29.67 -9.53 22.57
N VAL A 419 28.53 -10.17 22.83
CA VAL A 419 28.24 -10.84 24.11
C VAL A 419 29.17 -12.03 24.36
N LEU A 420 29.46 -12.83 23.32
CA LEU A 420 30.27 -14.03 23.46
C LEU A 420 31.75 -13.79 23.20
N GLY A 421 32.16 -12.59 22.75
CA GLY A 421 33.56 -12.30 22.35
C GLY A 421 33.98 -12.99 21.03
N VAL A 422 33.00 -13.40 20.19
CA VAL A 422 33.24 -14.17 18.95
C VAL A 422 33.12 -13.25 17.73
N ARG A 423 34.24 -12.97 17.05
CA ARG A 423 34.29 -12.02 15.94
C ARG A 423 33.39 -12.41 14.75
N SER A 424 33.30 -13.70 14.43
CA SER A 424 32.48 -14.18 13.30
C SER A 424 30.96 -14.02 13.53
N LEU A 425 30.51 -13.80 14.77
CA LEU A 425 29.11 -13.63 15.14
C LEU A 425 28.74 -12.17 15.44
N LYS A 426 29.63 -11.19 15.17
CA LYS A 426 29.35 -9.78 15.47
C LYS A 426 28.16 -9.21 14.71
N GLU A 427 27.91 -9.67 13.50
CA GLU A 427 26.77 -9.29 12.69
C GLU A 427 25.61 -10.32 12.78
N THR A 428 25.63 -11.16 13.83
CA THR A 428 24.52 -12.03 14.22
C THR A 428 23.87 -11.46 15.47
N PHE A 429 22.56 -11.23 15.40
CA PHE A 429 21.77 -10.59 16.44
C PHE A 429 20.70 -11.56 16.95
N VAL A 430 20.43 -11.51 18.25
CA VAL A 430 19.31 -12.21 18.87
C VAL A 430 18.44 -11.18 19.56
N GLY A 431 17.14 -11.32 19.43
CA GLY A 431 16.22 -10.31 19.97
C GLY A 431 14.77 -10.73 20.04
N PHE A 432 13.97 -9.73 20.40
CA PHE A 432 12.53 -9.82 20.52
C PHE A 432 11.88 -8.81 19.57
N GLY A 433 10.70 -9.16 19.09
CA GLY A 433 9.89 -8.27 18.27
C GLY A 433 8.40 -8.53 18.41
N VAL A 434 7.63 -7.67 17.78
CA VAL A 434 6.19 -7.81 17.69
C VAL A 434 5.77 -7.79 16.22
N SER A 435 5.18 -8.87 15.77
CA SER A 435 4.49 -8.89 14.48
C SER A 435 3.07 -8.37 14.72
N HIS A 436 2.81 -7.15 14.27
CA HIS A 436 1.51 -6.50 14.42
C HIS A 436 0.89 -6.20 13.07
N ARG A 437 -0.31 -6.70 12.86
CA ARG A 437 -1.14 -6.37 11.70
C ARG A 437 -2.27 -5.45 12.16
N SER A 438 -2.56 -4.38 11.41
CA SER A 438 -3.55 -3.38 11.83
C SER A 438 -4.17 -2.66 10.64
N GLY A 439 -5.44 -2.28 10.76
CA GLY A 439 -6.18 -1.51 9.76
C GLY A 439 -6.13 0.00 9.95
N ILE A 440 -5.17 0.54 10.71
CA ILE A 440 -5.01 1.98 10.99
C ILE A 440 -6.34 2.56 11.56
N PHE A 441 -6.79 2.01 12.67
CA PHE A 441 -8.00 2.46 13.40
C PHE A 441 -9.30 2.48 12.56
N GLY A 442 -9.39 1.65 11.52
CA GLY A 442 -10.53 1.62 10.62
C GLY A 442 -10.61 2.79 9.63
N ALA A 443 -9.60 3.64 9.58
CA ALA A 443 -9.59 4.83 8.73
C ALA A 443 -9.14 4.57 7.27
N SER A 444 -8.76 3.33 6.94
CA SER A 444 -8.26 2.99 5.62
C SER A 444 -9.06 1.86 4.98
N ARG A 445 -9.71 2.14 3.86
CA ARG A 445 -10.37 1.11 3.03
C ARG A 445 -9.40 0.23 2.29
N LEU A 446 -8.22 0.73 1.96
CA LEU A 446 -7.11 -0.09 1.47
C LEU A 446 -6.87 -1.28 2.38
N LEU A 447 -7.02 -1.07 3.69
CA LEU A 447 -6.80 -2.05 4.73
C LEU A 447 -8.12 -2.66 5.27
N GLY A 448 -9.23 -2.56 4.52
CA GLY A 448 -10.52 -3.16 4.85
C GLY A 448 -11.28 -2.49 6.00
N ASN A 449 -10.98 -1.24 6.37
CA ASN A 449 -11.57 -0.51 7.51
C ASN A 449 -11.48 -1.26 8.85
N VAL A 450 -10.49 -2.08 9.03
CA VAL A 450 -10.28 -2.86 10.25
C VAL A 450 -9.82 -1.94 11.39
N SER A 451 -10.52 -1.93 12.50
CA SER A 451 -10.18 -1.12 13.68
C SER A 451 -9.39 -1.90 14.74
N GLY A 452 -8.61 -2.86 14.34
CA GLY A 452 -7.80 -3.71 15.19
C GLY A 452 -6.82 -4.51 14.37
N GLY A 453 -6.45 -5.69 14.85
CA GLY A 453 -5.52 -6.57 14.17
C GLY A 453 -5.01 -7.67 15.10
N SER A 454 -3.93 -8.31 14.72
CA SER A 454 -3.27 -9.35 15.52
C SER A 454 -1.94 -8.86 16.09
N ASN A 455 -1.57 -9.41 17.24
CA ASN A 455 -0.27 -9.20 17.86
C ASN A 455 0.35 -10.56 18.18
N TYR A 456 1.59 -10.75 17.72
CA TYR A 456 2.44 -11.87 18.08
C TYR A 456 3.74 -11.34 18.64
N ILE A 457 4.09 -11.72 19.86
CA ILE A 457 5.43 -11.50 20.41
C ILE A 457 6.31 -12.63 19.90
N TYR A 458 7.44 -12.31 19.30
CA TYR A 458 8.37 -13.29 18.75
C TYR A 458 9.80 -13.07 19.22
N THR A 459 10.55 -14.16 19.25
CA THR A 459 12.02 -14.16 19.34
C THR A 459 12.59 -14.41 17.97
N TYR A 460 13.81 -13.94 17.73
CA TYR A 460 14.47 -14.15 16.43
C TYR A 460 15.99 -14.19 16.52
N VAL A 461 16.58 -14.77 15.50
CA VAL A 461 17.98 -14.63 15.16
C VAL A 461 18.07 -13.99 13.78
N GLU A 462 18.91 -12.97 13.63
CA GLU A 462 19.19 -12.30 12.36
C GLU A 462 20.69 -12.26 12.13
N SER A 463 21.14 -12.69 10.93
CA SER A 463 22.54 -12.59 10.52
C SER A 463 22.67 -11.78 9.23
N ALA A 464 23.76 -11.05 9.09
CA ALA A 464 24.16 -10.35 7.88
C ALA A 464 25.18 -11.19 7.10
N PHE A 465 24.97 -11.30 5.78
CA PHE A 465 25.81 -12.05 4.84
C PHE A 465 26.31 -11.15 3.71
#